data_0fbb00f705fec1da4143c0be56bfe812
#
_entry.id   0fbb00f705fec1da4143c0be56bfe812
#
_cell.length_a   1.000
_cell.length_b   1.000
_cell.length_c   1.000
_cell.angle_alpha   90.00
_cell.angle_beta   90.00
_cell.angle_gamma   90.00
#
_symmetry.space_group_name_H-M   'P 1'
#
loop_
_entity.id
_entity.type
_entity.pdbx_description
1 polymer ?
#
loop_
_entity_poly.entity_id
_entity_poly.type
_entity_poly.pdbx_seq_one_letter_code
_entity_poly.pdbx_strand_id
1 'polypeptide(L)'
;MAEHYAIAIDIGTSGIRAQSYNLTTGKTISTAITLRHPLPGANVVDHLHFALNIGRETAHNILITTINRVIANLDIDLNKVERLAVCGNPIQLSLFNNIEIRDLAFWGENALKEKNIIPPSRRGKILNPQAIGLDINPNAKIYIPPAIKHEIGADALAMLYKSEALEKDEYSLIIDFGTNAEMALIADGEIYTASAAAGPGI
;
A
#
# COMPACT_ATOMS: atom_id res chain seq x y z
N MET A 1 25.40 12.55 16.59
CA MET A 1 23.96 12.46 16.83
C MET A 1 23.52 11.03 16.50
N ALA A 2 22.65 10.42 17.29
CA ALA A 2 22.14 9.10 16.99
C ALA A 2 21.34 9.16 15.68
N GLU A 3 21.62 8.26 14.74
CA GLU A 3 20.88 8.16 13.50
C GLU A 3 19.57 7.44 13.75
N HIS A 4 18.48 8.02 13.29
CA HIS A 4 17.13 7.47 13.34
C HIS A 4 16.54 7.43 11.94
N TYR A 5 15.79 6.39 11.63
CA TYR A 5 15.31 6.13 10.29
C TYR A 5 13.79 6.02 10.19
N ALA A 6 13.29 6.38 9.02
CA ALA A 6 11.96 6.01 8.57
C ALA A 6 12.06 5.15 7.31
N ILE A 7 11.06 4.32 7.08
CA ILE A 7 10.90 3.50 5.87
C ILE A 7 9.57 3.86 5.21
N ALA A 8 9.59 4.05 3.90
CA ALA A 8 8.39 4.11 3.07
C ALA A 8 8.32 2.87 2.20
N ILE A 9 7.16 2.23 2.15
CA ILE A 9 6.90 1.03 1.34
C ILE A 9 5.75 1.31 0.39
N ASP A 10 5.95 0.98 -0.88
CA ASP A 10 4.92 0.90 -1.90
C ASP A 10 4.71 -0.56 -2.30
N ILE A 11 3.49 -1.06 -2.07
CA ILE A 11 3.07 -2.41 -2.47
C ILE A 11 2.30 -2.29 -3.79
N GLY A 12 3.06 -2.17 -4.88
CA GLY A 12 2.50 -2.08 -6.22
C GLY A 12 2.10 -3.44 -6.79
N THR A 13 1.31 -3.44 -7.85
CA THR A 13 0.87 -4.67 -8.55
C THR A 13 2.03 -5.43 -9.19
N SER A 14 3.02 -4.72 -9.72
CA SER A 14 4.19 -5.33 -10.38
C SER A 14 5.30 -5.73 -9.42
N GLY A 15 5.33 -5.18 -8.20
CA GLY A 15 6.37 -5.45 -7.22
C GLY A 15 6.30 -4.52 -6.02
N ILE A 16 7.22 -4.74 -5.08
CA ILE A 16 7.31 -4.00 -3.82
C ILE A 16 8.56 -3.11 -3.87
N ARG A 17 8.41 -1.87 -3.44
CA ARG A 17 9.49 -0.89 -3.31
C ARG A 17 9.58 -0.42 -1.86
N ALA A 18 10.79 -0.26 -1.35
CA ALA A 18 11.05 0.35 -0.06
C ALA A 18 12.16 1.39 -0.17
N GLN A 19 12.01 2.48 0.55
CA GLN A 19 13.04 3.51 0.69
C GLN A 19 13.27 3.81 2.17
N SER A 20 14.52 3.97 2.56
CA SER A 20 14.91 4.42 3.88
C SER A 20 15.29 5.90 3.88
N TYR A 21 14.93 6.58 4.95
CA TYR A 21 15.17 8.01 5.16
C TYR A 21 15.86 8.22 6.50
N ASN A 22 16.85 9.10 6.53
CA ASN A 22 17.39 9.60 7.76
C ASN A 22 16.48 10.71 8.31
N LEU A 23 15.91 10.51 9.49
CA LEU A 23 14.96 11.45 10.10
C LEU A 23 15.58 12.77 10.54
N THR A 24 16.90 12.80 10.75
CA THR A 24 17.62 14.02 11.12
C THR A 24 17.89 14.92 9.91
N THR A 25 18.25 14.31 8.77
CA THR A 25 18.65 15.06 7.57
C THR A 25 17.54 15.16 6.51
N GLY A 26 16.49 14.34 6.62
CA GLY A 26 15.42 14.21 5.62
C GLY A 26 15.88 13.55 4.31
N LYS A 27 17.12 13.03 4.25
CA LYS A 27 17.66 12.43 3.03
C LYS A 27 17.30 10.97 2.89
N THR A 28 17.01 10.54 1.66
CA THR A 28 16.94 9.13 1.28
C THR A 28 18.34 8.52 1.43
N ILE A 29 18.42 7.36 2.09
CA ILE A 29 19.67 6.61 2.31
C ILE A 29 19.79 5.51 1.27
N SER A 30 18.79 4.67 1.14
CA SER A 30 18.80 3.53 0.22
C SER A 30 17.41 3.19 -0.30
N THR A 31 17.38 2.44 -1.39
CA THR A 31 16.17 1.93 -2.02
C THR A 31 16.35 0.47 -2.33
N ALA A 32 15.33 -0.34 -2.02
CA ALA A 32 15.26 -1.76 -2.35
C ALA A 32 13.96 -2.05 -3.09
N ILE A 33 14.03 -2.94 -4.08
CA ILE A 33 12.87 -3.32 -4.91
C ILE A 33 12.84 -4.82 -5.13
N THR A 34 11.65 -5.38 -5.35
CA THR A 34 11.52 -6.72 -5.91
C THR A 34 11.46 -6.65 -7.44
N LEU A 35 11.96 -7.68 -8.11
CA LEU A 35 11.84 -7.79 -9.57
C LEU A 35 10.40 -8.09 -10.01
N ARG A 36 9.62 -8.74 -9.13
CA ARG A 36 8.23 -9.12 -9.38
C ARG A 36 7.45 -9.08 -8.07
N HIS A 37 6.13 -8.99 -8.17
CA HIS A 37 5.25 -9.16 -7.03
C HIS A 37 5.33 -10.61 -6.49
N PRO A 38 5.31 -10.84 -5.16
CA PRO A 38 5.42 -12.18 -4.59
C PRO A 38 4.19 -13.06 -4.84
N LEU A 39 3.02 -12.48 -5.00
CA LEU A 39 1.83 -13.20 -5.41
C LEU A 39 1.78 -13.29 -6.93
N PRO A 40 1.43 -14.45 -7.51
CA PRO A 40 1.36 -14.63 -8.95
C PRO A 40 0.17 -13.87 -9.56
N GLY A 41 0.37 -13.37 -10.78
CA GLY A 41 -0.64 -12.66 -11.56
C GLY A 41 -0.07 -11.43 -12.25
N ALA A 42 -0.78 -10.96 -13.26
CA ALA A 42 -0.39 -9.78 -14.04
C ALA A 42 -1.07 -8.48 -13.53
N ASN A 43 -2.11 -8.62 -12.71
CA ASN A 43 -2.89 -7.50 -12.20
C ASN A 43 -3.37 -7.78 -10.76
N VAL A 44 -3.96 -6.78 -10.13
CA VAL A 44 -4.41 -6.85 -8.74
C VAL A 44 -5.55 -7.84 -8.52
N VAL A 45 -6.39 -8.07 -9.52
CA VAL A 45 -7.51 -9.04 -9.45
C VAL A 45 -6.97 -10.48 -9.42
N ASP A 46 -5.90 -10.76 -10.17
CA ASP A 46 -5.22 -12.06 -10.11
C ASP A 46 -4.68 -12.33 -8.70
N HIS A 47 -4.07 -11.31 -8.05
CA HIS A 47 -3.59 -11.43 -6.67
C HIS A 47 -4.74 -11.68 -5.69
N LEU A 48 -5.90 -11.04 -5.89
CA LEU A 48 -7.10 -11.29 -5.09
C LEU A 48 -7.56 -12.73 -5.26
N HIS A 49 -7.73 -13.22 -6.50
CA HIS A 49 -8.14 -14.58 -6.79
C HIS A 49 -7.16 -15.61 -6.22
N PHE A 50 -5.85 -15.37 -6.37
CA PHE A 50 -4.83 -16.23 -5.77
C PHE A 50 -4.97 -16.29 -4.25
N ALA A 51 -5.11 -15.14 -3.59
CA ALA A 51 -5.27 -15.08 -2.14
C ALA A 51 -6.58 -15.75 -1.65
N LEU A 52 -7.66 -15.67 -2.43
CA LEU A 52 -8.90 -16.40 -2.12
C LEU A 52 -8.72 -17.92 -2.22
N ASN A 53 -7.92 -18.39 -3.19
CA ASN A 53 -7.68 -19.81 -3.42
C ASN A 53 -6.77 -20.45 -2.38
N ILE A 54 -5.67 -19.79 -1.99
CA ILE A 54 -4.69 -20.33 -1.02
C ILE A 54 -4.99 -19.97 0.42
N GLY A 55 -5.94 -19.08 0.64
CA GLY A 55 -6.28 -18.49 1.93
C GLY A 55 -5.54 -17.18 2.20
N ARG A 56 -6.29 -16.22 2.74
CA ARG A 56 -5.81 -14.87 3.05
C ARG A 56 -4.55 -14.85 3.92
N GLU A 57 -4.52 -15.68 4.97
CA GLU A 57 -3.40 -15.76 5.90
C GLU A 57 -2.11 -16.23 5.21
N THR A 58 -2.21 -17.21 4.32
CA THR A 58 -1.07 -17.69 3.53
C THR A 58 -0.56 -16.57 2.60
N ALA A 59 -1.46 -15.87 1.93
CA ALA A 59 -1.09 -14.75 1.06
C ALA A 59 -0.45 -13.61 1.86
N HIS A 60 -0.97 -13.29 3.05
CA HIS A 60 -0.37 -12.34 3.98
C HIS A 60 1.06 -12.73 4.35
N ASN A 61 1.27 -13.98 4.76
CA ASN A 61 2.60 -14.47 5.16
C ASN A 61 3.62 -14.42 4.03
N ILE A 62 3.21 -14.73 2.79
CA ILE A 62 4.07 -14.59 1.60
C ILE A 62 4.46 -13.11 1.41
N LEU A 63 3.49 -12.21 1.52
CA LEU A 63 3.71 -10.78 1.36
C LEU A 63 4.66 -10.23 2.43
N ILE A 64 4.39 -10.51 3.72
CA ILE A 64 5.22 -10.04 4.84
C ILE A 64 6.64 -10.61 4.78
N THR A 65 6.80 -11.89 4.45
CA THR A 65 8.12 -12.51 4.25
C THR A 65 8.91 -11.77 3.16
N THR A 66 8.24 -11.39 2.08
CA THR A 66 8.90 -10.65 0.99
C THR A 66 9.24 -9.23 1.41
N ILE A 67 8.33 -8.55 2.12
CA ILE A 67 8.59 -7.21 2.65
C ILE A 67 9.79 -7.22 3.61
N ASN A 68 9.89 -8.18 4.52
CA ASN A 68 11.02 -8.32 5.42
C ASN A 68 12.35 -8.50 4.65
N ARG A 69 12.36 -9.27 3.56
CA ARG A 69 13.53 -9.39 2.68
C ARG A 69 13.88 -8.06 2.00
N VAL A 70 12.89 -7.31 1.53
CA VAL A 70 13.11 -5.99 0.91
C VAL A 70 13.68 -5.02 1.95
N ILE A 71 13.10 -4.97 3.14
CA ILE A 71 13.58 -4.13 4.24
C ILE A 71 15.01 -4.50 4.66
N ALA A 72 15.33 -5.79 4.74
CA ALA A 72 16.69 -6.26 5.09
C ALA A 72 17.75 -5.85 4.06
N ASN A 73 17.37 -5.51 2.83
CA ASN A 73 18.26 -5.00 1.80
C ASN A 73 18.43 -3.47 1.83
N LEU A 74 17.78 -2.77 2.76
CA LEU A 74 18.02 -1.36 2.99
C LEU A 74 19.34 -1.20 3.79
N ASP A 75 20.16 -0.28 3.38
CA ASP A 75 21.47 -0.01 4.02
C ASP A 75 21.30 0.86 5.27
N ILE A 76 20.59 0.33 6.28
CA ILE A 76 20.32 1.00 7.57
C ILE A 76 20.28 -0.01 8.72
N ASP A 77 20.50 0.45 9.94
CA ASP A 77 20.24 -0.33 11.15
C ASP A 77 18.72 -0.38 11.43
N LEU A 78 18.11 -1.54 11.18
CA LEU A 78 16.66 -1.75 11.36
C LEU A 78 16.20 -1.56 12.81
N ASN A 79 17.08 -1.70 13.81
CA ASN A 79 16.76 -1.42 15.21
C ASN A 79 16.62 0.08 15.50
N LYS A 80 17.06 0.94 14.59
CA LYS A 80 16.91 2.41 14.70
C LYS A 80 15.77 2.96 13.85
N VAL A 81 14.95 2.10 13.26
CA VAL A 81 13.74 2.51 12.55
C VAL A 81 12.68 2.93 13.57
N GLU A 82 12.18 4.14 13.47
CA GLU A 82 11.14 4.69 14.34
C GLU A 82 9.76 4.69 13.67
N ARG A 83 9.73 4.82 12.35
CA ARG A 83 8.51 4.98 11.58
C ARG A 83 8.59 4.19 10.28
N LEU A 84 7.46 3.58 9.93
CA LEU A 84 7.26 2.96 8.63
C LEU A 84 5.90 3.40 8.10
N ALA A 85 5.86 3.89 6.87
CA ALA A 85 4.62 4.14 6.16
C ALA A 85 4.49 3.16 5.00
N VAL A 86 3.29 2.66 4.77
CA VAL A 86 3.00 1.73 3.66
C VAL A 86 1.85 2.27 2.83
N CYS A 87 1.99 2.26 1.51
CA CYS A 87 0.91 2.52 0.57
C CYS A 87 0.75 1.37 -0.43
N GLY A 88 -0.32 1.43 -1.18
CA GLY A 88 -0.73 0.44 -2.17
C GLY A 88 -2.23 0.47 -2.38
N ASN A 89 -2.71 -0.28 -3.33
CA ASN A 89 -4.14 -0.40 -3.61
C ASN A 89 -4.89 -1.14 -2.47
N PRO A 90 -6.23 -1.08 -2.44
CA PRO A 90 -7.02 -1.65 -1.34
C PRO A 90 -6.81 -3.15 -1.12
N ILE A 91 -6.54 -3.94 -2.17
CA ILE A 91 -6.31 -5.38 -2.07
C ILE A 91 -4.95 -5.63 -1.39
N GLN A 92 -3.89 -4.97 -1.85
CA GLN A 92 -2.54 -5.12 -1.29
C GLN A 92 -2.50 -4.69 0.18
N LEU A 93 -3.13 -3.56 0.53
CA LEU A 93 -3.20 -3.10 1.91
C LEU A 93 -4.08 -4.01 2.79
N SER A 94 -5.12 -4.62 2.25
CA SER A 94 -5.93 -5.60 2.99
C SER A 94 -5.14 -6.87 3.27
N LEU A 95 -4.37 -7.36 2.31
CA LEU A 95 -3.47 -8.50 2.49
C LEU A 95 -2.34 -8.16 3.47
N PHE A 96 -1.72 -6.99 3.36
CA PHE A 96 -0.72 -6.51 4.32
C PHE A 96 -1.26 -6.48 5.75
N ASN A 97 -2.51 -6.07 5.92
CA ASN A 97 -3.19 -5.98 7.21
C ASN A 97 -3.79 -7.31 7.70
N ASN A 98 -3.75 -8.36 6.91
CA ASN A 98 -4.43 -9.64 7.15
C ASN A 98 -5.93 -9.47 7.48
N ILE A 99 -6.62 -8.55 6.81
CA ILE A 99 -8.07 -8.33 6.96
C ILE A 99 -8.87 -8.95 5.82
N GLU A 100 -10.19 -9.10 6.01
CA GLU A 100 -11.10 -9.69 5.01
C GLU A 100 -10.95 -9.04 3.64
N ILE A 101 -10.92 -9.86 2.58
CA ILE A 101 -10.75 -9.46 1.19
C ILE A 101 -11.90 -9.93 0.28
N ARG A 102 -12.76 -10.85 0.75
CA ARG A 102 -13.86 -11.39 -0.07
C ARG A 102 -14.86 -10.33 -0.47
N ASP A 103 -15.03 -9.28 0.34
CA ASP A 103 -15.86 -8.12 0.01
C ASP A 103 -15.33 -7.33 -1.20
N LEU A 104 -14.04 -7.45 -1.51
CA LEU A 104 -13.44 -6.86 -2.71
C LEU A 104 -13.68 -7.70 -3.98
N ALA A 105 -14.05 -8.97 -3.81
CA ALA A 105 -14.35 -9.88 -4.93
C ALA A 105 -15.86 -9.99 -5.23
N PHE A 106 -16.72 -9.72 -4.25
CA PHE A 106 -18.17 -9.88 -4.37
C PHE A 106 -18.86 -8.53 -4.17
N TRP A 107 -19.64 -8.11 -5.16
CA TRP A 107 -20.27 -6.81 -5.20
C TRP A 107 -21.74 -6.86 -4.76
N GLY A 108 -22.15 -5.81 -4.03
CA GLY A 108 -23.52 -5.57 -3.63
C GLY A 108 -23.92 -6.28 -2.34
N GLU A 109 -24.85 -5.64 -1.65
CA GLU A 109 -25.31 -6.08 -0.32
C GLU A 109 -25.89 -7.50 -0.30
N ASN A 110 -26.59 -7.90 -1.35
CA ASN A 110 -27.20 -9.22 -1.42
C ASN A 110 -26.14 -10.33 -1.53
N ALA A 111 -25.12 -10.14 -2.37
CA ALA A 111 -24.03 -11.09 -2.50
C ALA A 111 -23.18 -11.21 -1.21
N LEU A 112 -22.96 -10.10 -0.52
CA LEU A 112 -22.25 -10.09 0.76
C LEU A 112 -23.06 -10.81 1.85
N LYS A 113 -24.38 -10.57 1.93
CA LYS A 113 -25.28 -11.25 2.89
C LYS A 113 -25.36 -12.74 2.63
N GLU A 114 -25.54 -13.16 1.38
CA GLU A 114 -25.62 -14.58 0.99
C GLU A 114 -24.33 -15.35 1.37
N LYS A 115 -23.18 -14.70 1.24
CA LYS A 115 -21.87 -15.29 1.55
C LYS A 115 -21.40 -15.06 2.99
N ASN A 116 -22.22 -14.45 3.84
CA ASN A 116 -21.87 -14.06 5.21
C ASN A 116 -20.54 -13.28 5.28
N ILE A 117 -20.39 -12.28 4.40
CA ILE A 117 -19.20 -11.44 4.35
C ILE A 117 -19.51 -10.11 5.04
N ILE A 118 -18.72 -9.77 6.05
CA ILE A 118 -18.75 -8.48 6.72
C ILE A 118 -17.55 -7.67 6.22
N PRO A 119 -17.76 -6.58 5.47
CA PRO A 119 -16.67 -5.73 5.02
C PRO A 119 -15.87 -5.16 6.20
N PRO A 120 -14.54 -5.27 6.19
CA PRO A 120 -13.72 -4.76 7.28
C PRO A 120 -13.59 -3.23 7.18
N SER A 121 -13.24 -2.60 8.29
CA SER A 121 -12.83 -1.19 8.28
C SER A 121 -11.46 -1.04 7.61
N ARG A 122 -11.39 -0.22 6.55
CA ARG A 122 -10.16 0.17 5.86
C ARG A 122 -9.75 1.62 6.17
N ARG A 123 -10.12 2.11 7.34
CA ARG A 123 -9.68 3.43 7.82
C ARG A 123 -8.19 3.42 8.13
N GLY A 124 -7.58 4.60 8.09
CA GLY A 124 -6.19 4.78 8.49
C GLY A 124 -5.95 4.30 9.92
N LYS A 125 -4.80 3.67 10.16
CA LYS A 125 -4.43 3.15 11.47
C LYS A 125 -2.93 3.16 11.70
N ILE A 126 -2.55 3.05 12.97
CA ILE A 126 -1.16 2.89 13.39
C ILE A 126 -1.05 1.54 14.09
N LEU A 127 -0.08 0.74 13.68
CA LEU A 127 0.22 -0.58 14.26
C LEU A 127 1.65 -0.64 14.80
N ASN A 128 1.90 -1.65 15.63
CA ASN A 128 3.26 -2.06 15.99
C ASN A 128 3.76 -3.15 15.02
N PRO A 129 5.07 -3.26 14.78
CA PRO A 129 5.66 -4.24 13.86
C PRO A 129 5.25 -5.69 14.15
N GLN A 130 5.22 -6.09 15.42
CA GLN A 130 4.85 -7.44 15.82
C GLN A 130 3.42 -7.83 15.44
N ALA A 131 2.51 -6.85 15.35
CA ALA A 131 1.11 -7.11 14.99
C ALA A 131 0.94 -7.69 13.59
N ILE A 132 1.91 -7.47 12.70
CA ILE A 132 1.90 -7.93 11.32
C ILE A 132 3.17 -8.71 10.93
N GLY A 133 4.09 -8.96 11.86
CA GLY A 133 5.29 -9.76 11.63
C GLY A 133 6.41 -9.05 10.87
N LEU A 134 6.58 -7.73 11.05
CA LEU A 134 7.71 -7.01 10.46
C LEU A 134 8.96 -7.04 11.35
N ASP A 135 10.10 -7.34 10.73
CA ASP A 135 11.39 -7.50 11.37
C ASP A 135 12.16 -6.16 11.47
N ILE A 136 11.59 -5.20 12.18
CA ILE A 136 12.20 -3.90 12.47
C ILE A 136 12.11 -3.61 13.98
N ASN A 137 12.65 -2.47 14.40
CA ASN A 137 12.52 -2.01 15.80
C ASN A 137 11.09 -2.24 16.34
N PRO A 138 10.92 -3.03 17.41
CA PRO A 138 9.60 -3.36 17.95
C PRO A 138 8.81 -2.14 18.46
N ASN A 139 9.49 -1.04 18.75
CA ASN A 139 8.87 0.21 19.17
C ASN A 139 8.50 1.15 18.00
N ALA A 140 8.86 0.79 16.78
CA ALA A 140 8.50 1.56 15.59
C ALA A 140 6.98 1.67 15.42
N LYS A 141 6.53 2.72 14.74
CA LYS A 141 5.12 2.92 14.40
C LYS A 141 4.93 2.69 12.90
N ILE A 142 3.96 1.83 12.57
CA ILE A 142 3.58 1.55 11.18
C ILE A 142 2.33 2.34 10.88
N TYR A 143 2.44 3.28 9.94
CA TYR A 143 1.36 4.13 9.47
C TYR A 143 0.74 3.52 8.22
N ILE A 144 -0.54 3.20 8.30
CA ILE A 144 -1.32 2.65 7.20
C ILE A 144 -2.39 3.67 6.86
N PRO A 145 -2.32 4.31 5.69
CA PRO A 145 -3.34 5.24 5.24
C PRO A 145 -4.69 4.55 4.98
N PRO A 146 -5.79 5.30 4.92
CA PRO A 146 -7.09 4.72 4.57
C PRO A 146 -7.12 4.25 3.11
N ALA A 147 -7.87 3.18 2.85
CA ALA A 147 -8.17 2.65 1.53
C ALA A 147 -9.68 2.41 1.44
N ILE A 148 -10.46 3.49 1.38
CA ILE A 148 -11.89 3.48 1.69
C ILE A 148 -12.73 2.91 0.55
N LYS A 149 -12.30 3.06 -0.72
CA LYS A 149 -13.02 2.59 -1.91
C LYS A 149 -12.18 1.60 -2.72
N HIS A 150 -12.85 0.77 -3.52
CA HIS A 150 -12.24 -0.29 -4.31
C HIS A 150 -11.18 0.17 -5.32
N GLU A 151 -11.35 1.36 -5.86
CA GLU A 151 -10.59 1.83 -7.04
C GLU A 151 -9.49 2.81 -6.69
N ILE A 152 -9.57 3.47 -5.53
CA ILE A 152 -8.63 4.50 -5.12
C ILE A 152 -7.99 4.07 -3.80
N GLY A 153 -6.72 3.73 -3.85
CA GLY A 153 -5.93 3.27 -2.73
C GLY A 153 -5.15 4.37 -2.02
N ALA A 154 -4.30 3.96 -1.10
CA ALA A 154 -3.41 4.86 -0.38
C ALA A 154 -2.24 5.36 -1.23
N ASP A 155 -1.94 4.71 -2.34
CA ASP A 155 -1.06 5.14 -3.41
C ASP A 155 -1.53 6.46 -4.03
N ALA A 156 -2.81 6.55 -4.42
CA ALA A 156 -3.39 7.79 -4.91
C ALA A 156 -3.38 8.92 -3.85
N LEU A 157 -3.62 8.60 -2.58
CA LEU A 157 -3.49 9.59 -1.49
C LEU A 157 -2.05 10.09 -1.33
N ALA A 158 -1.07 9.19 -1.43
CA ALA A 158 0.34 9.56 -1.36
C ALA A 158 0.75 10.47 -2.53
N MET A 159 0.25 10.18 -3.73
CA MET A 159 0.45 10.99 -4.93
C MET A 159 -0.15 12.40 -4.75
N LEU A 160 -1.41 12.51 -4.29
CA LEU A 160 -2.06 13.80 -4.01
C LEU A 160 -1.26 14.63 -3.00
N TYR A 161 -0.83 14.02 -1.92
CA TYR A 161 -0.02 14.69 -0.90
C TYR A 161 1.33 15.16 -1.45
N LYS A 162 2.03 14.30 -2.20
CA LYS A 162 3.36 14.59 -2.73
C LYS A 162 3.35 15.66 -3.83
N SER A 163 2.27 15.77 -4.58
CA SER A 163 2.13 16.76 -5.66
C SER A 163 1.86 18.18 -5.15
N GLU A 164 1.53 18.33 -3.85
CA GLU A 164 1.11 19.62 -3.25
C GLU A 164 -0.08 20.26 -3.98
N ALA A 165 -0.82 19.47 -4.76
CA ALA A 165 -1.91 19.99 -5.59
C ALA A 165 -3.12 20.45 -4.77
N LEU A 166 -3.27 19.94 -3.53
CA LEU A 166 -4.30 20.36 -2.60
C LEU A 166 -4.06 21.75 -1.99
N GLU A 167 -2.84 22.27 -2.13
CA GLU A 167 -2.43 23.58 -1.59
C GLU A 167 -2.51 24.70 -2.65
N LYS A 168 -2.91 24.33 -3.88
CA LYS A 168 -3.00 25.27 -5.01
C LYS A 168 -4.44 25.70 -5.26
N ASP A 169 -4.63 26.98 -5.51
CA ASP A 169 -5.94 27.56 -5.89
C ASP A 169 -6.27 27.36 -7.40
N GLU A 170 -5.58 26.44 -8.07
CA GLU A 170 -5.71 26.16 -9.50
C GLU A 170 -6.34 24.80 -9.73
N TYR A 171 -7.00 24.61 -10.87
CA TYR A 171 -7.39 23.28 -11.32
C TYR A 171 -6.16 22.44 -11.59
N SER A 172 -6.11 21.27 -10.94
CA SER A 172 -4.97 20.36 -11.05
C SER A 172 -5.45 18.98 -11.44
N LEU A 173 -4.86 18.42 -12.49
CA LEU A 173 -5.06 17.01 -12.88
C LEU A 173 -3.78 16.25 -12.60
N ILE A 174 -3.90 15.19 -11.80
CA ILE A 174 -2.81 14.31 -11.46
C ILE A 174 -3.15 12.93 -12.01
N ILE A 175 -2.19 12.30 -12.68
CA ILE A 175 -2.36 10.98 -13.26
C ILE A 175 -1.18 10.11 -12.84
N ASP A 176 -1.47 8.94 -12.26
CA ASP A 176 -0.50 7.88 -12.00
C ASP A 176 -0.69 6.78 -13.04
N PHE A 177 0.34 6.54 -13.84
CA PHE A 177 0.36 5.50 -14.85
C PHE A 177 1.00 4.23 -14.29
N GLY A 178 0.15 3.27 -13.88
CA GLY A 178 0.55 1.94 -13.48
C GLY A 178 -0.07 0.86 -14.39
N THR A 179 -0.40 -0.28 -13.84
CA THR A 179 -1.26 -1.29 -14.48
C THR A 179 -2.66 -0.71 -14.77
N ASN A 180 -3.12 0.16 -13.89
CA ASN A 180 -4.22 1.08 -14.13
C ASN A 180 -3.67 2.52 -14.22
N ALA A 181 -4.45 3.42 -14.78
CA ALA A 181 -4.23 4.85 -14.69
C ALA A 181 -5.19 5.39 -13.62
N GLU A 182 -4.67 5.75 -12.47
CA GLU A 182 -5.42 6.44 -11.43
C GLU A 182 -5.33 7.94 -11.67
N MET A 183 -6.48 8.61 -11.66
CA MET A 183 -6.58 10.04 -11.93
C MET A 183 -7.25 10.76 -10.77
N ALA A 184 -6.75 11.96 -10.45
CA ALA A 184 -7.40 12.87 -9.52
C ALA A 184 -7.45 14.27 -10.13
N LEU A 185 -8.65 14.79 -10.32
CA LEU A 185 -8.91 16.19 -10.69
C LEU A 185 -9.28 16.96 -9.43
N ILE A 186 -8.57 18.02 -9.16
CA ILE A 186 -8.88 18.98 -8.10
C ILE A 186 -9.48 20.21 -8.77
N ALA A 187 -10.72 20.52 -8.44
CA ALA A 187 -11.47 21.61 -9.02
C ALA A 187 -12.47 22.16 -8.00
N ASP A 188 -12.54 23.47 -7.85
CA ASP A 188 -13.49 24.16 -6.96
C ASP A 188 -13.51 23.66 -5.51
N GLY A 189 -12.33 23.24 -4.98
CA GLY A 189 -12.19 22.71 -3.63
C GLY A 189 -12.65 21.25 -3.47
N GLU A 190 -13.07 20.59 -4.55
CA GLU A 190 -13.49 19.19 -4.58
C GLU A 190 -12.45 18.31 -5.26
N ILE A 191 -12.43 17.03 -4.91
CA ILE A 191 -11.55 16.02 -5.52
C ILE A 191 -12.39 15.00 -6.25
N TYR A 192 -12.25 14.95 -7.56
CA TYR A 192 -12.86 13.96 -8.44
C TYR A 192 -11.82 12.91 -8.79
N THR A 193 -12.15 11.64 -8.59
CA THR A 193 -11.22 10.54 -8.87
C THR A 193 -11.80 9.57 -9.89
N ALA A 194 -10.91 9.03 -10.72
CA ALA A 194 -11.23 7.99 -11.70
C ALA A 194 -10.08 7.00 -11.81
N SER A 195 -10.39 5.78 -12.19
CA SER A 195 -9.42 4.75 -12.53
C SER A 195 -9.79 4.12 -13.85
N ALA A 196 -8.81 3.90 -14.71
CA ALA A 196 -8.98 3.25 -16.02
C ALA A 196 -7.88 2.20 -16.22
N ALA A 197 -8.20 1.12 -16.93
CA ALA A 197 -7.19 0.14 -17.31
C ALA A 197 -6.18 0.78 -18.28
N ALA A 198 -4.90 0.76 -17.92
CA ALA A 198 -3.80 1.28 -18.76
C ALA A 198 -3.02 0.18 -19.47
N GLY A 199 -3.30 -1.09 -19.14
CA GLY A 199 -2.64 -2.27 -19.67
C GLY A 199 -1.44 -2.71 -18.81
N PRO A 200 -1.04 -4.00 -18.90
CA PRO A 200 0.13 -4.47 -18.21
C PRO A 200 1.36 -3.74 -18.74
N GLY A 201 2.24 -3.30 -17.86
CA GLY A 201 3.58 -2.87 -18.25
C GLY A 201 4.30 -4.05 -18.91
N ILE A 202 4.81 -3.83 -20.10
CA ILE A 202 5.58 -4.83 -20.86
C ILE A 202 6.97 -4.96 -20.24
#